data_b4115fd5b13d7d1b242c8c6683ce4590
#
_entry.id   b4115fd5b13d7d1b242c8c6683ce4590
#
_cell.length_a   1.000
_cell.length_b   1.000
_cell.length_c   1.000
_cell.angle_alpha   90.00
_cell.angle_beta   90.00
_cell.angle_gamma   90.00
#
_symmetry.space_group_name_H-M   'P 1'
#
loop_
_entity.id
_entity.type
_entity.pdbx_description
1 polymer ?
#
loop_
_entity_poly.entity_id
_entity_poly.type
_entity_poly.pdbx_seq_one_letter_code
_entity_poly.pdbx_strand_id
1 'polypeptide(L)'
;VKVRAGKRTYIFDVRSTRGRDYYITITETKRDFSGEISQKQKIFLYKEDFTKFQKALDQVINHVKTELLPDFDYDRVGSSRDLEEREEE
;
A
#
# COMPACT_ATOMS: atom_id res chain seq x y z
N VAL A 1 -8.61 -1.61 2.63
CA VAL A 1 -7.98 -0.37 3.13
C VAL A 1 -7.49 0.45 1.95
N LYS A 2 -7.84 1.71 1.96
CA LYS A 2 -7.42 2.65 0.92
C LYS A 2 -6.51 3.71 1.54
N VAL A 3 -5.36 3.92 0.94
CA VAL A 3 -4.39 4.90 1.41
C VAL A 3 -4.10 5.89 0.30
N ARG A 4 -4.35 7.15 0.56
CA ARG A 4 -4.02 8.21 -0.38
C ARG A 4 -2.68 8.82 -0.04
N ALA A 5 -1.86 9.01 -1.05
CA ALA A 5 -0.53 9.57 -0.88
C ALA A 5 -0.26 10.53 -2.03
N GLY A 6 -0.80 11.75 -1.92
CA GLY A 6 -0.70 12.73 -2.98
C GLY A 6 -1.49 12.27 -4.19
N LYS A 7 -0.81 12.18 -5.33
CA LYS A 7 -1.45 11.74 -6.57
C LYS A 7 -1.56 10.23 -6.68
N ARG A 8 -0.98 9.51 -5.74
CA ARG A 8 -1.03 8.05 -5.73
C ARG A 8 -2.07 7.57 -4.73
N THR A 9 -2.69 6.45 -5.04
CA THR A 9 -3.60 5.79 -4.12
C THR A 9 -3.25 4.31 -4.11
N TYR A 10 -3.17 3.76 -2.90
CA TYR A 10 -2.90 2.34 -2.71
C TYR A 10 -4.13 1.69 -2.12
N ILE A 11 -4.62 0.64 -2.76
CA ILE A 11 -5.82 -0.05 -2.32
C ILE A 11 -5.46 -1.48 -1.98
N PHE A 12 -5.76 -1.88 -0.75
CA PHE A 12 -5.47 -3.21 -0.24
C PHE A 12 -6.79 -3.93 -0.04
N ASP A 13 -7.05 -4.95 -0.86
CA ASP A 13 -8.29 -5.69 -0.81
C ASP A 13 -8.05 -7.13 -0.42
N VAL A 14 -8.96 -7.68 0.37
CA VAL A 14 -8.97 -9.10 0.68
C VAL A 14 -9.94 -9.76 -0.28
N ARG A 15 -9.47 -10.80 -0.96
CA ARG A 15 -10.27 -11.55 -1.92
C ARG A 15 -10.40 -12.99 -1.47
N SER A 16 -11.54 -13.60 -1.76
CA SER A 16 -11.74 -15.00 -1.43
C SER A 16 -11.65 -15.83 -2.69
N THR A 17 -11.22 -17.07 -2.54
CA THR A 17 -11.21 -18.05 -3.62
C THR A 17 -12.39 -18.97 -3.48
N ARG A 18 -12.59 -19.79 -4.50
CA ARG A 18 -13.67 -20.79 -4.45
C ARG A 18 -13.44 -21.84 -3.37
N GLY A 19 -12.19 -22.06 -3.01
CA GLY A 19 -11.83 -23.05 -1.99
C GLY A 19 -11.83 -22.52 -0.57
N ARG A 20 -12.49 -21.39 -0.34
CA ARG A 20 -12.55 -20.78 0.99
C ARG A 20 -11.19 -20.31 1.49
N ASP A 21 -10.36 -19.96 0.56
CA ASP A 21 -9.07 -19.39 0.89
C ASP A 21 -9.10 -17.90 0.57
N TYR A 22 -8.04 -17.20 0.92
CA TYR A 22 -7.98 -15.77 0.72
C TYR A 22 -6.63 -15.36 0.15
N TYR A 23 -6.65 -14.28 -0.59
CA TYR A 23 -5.44 -13.63 -1.04
C TYR A 23 -5.67 -12.12 -1.00
N ILE A 24 -4.59 -11.36 -1.15
CA ILE A 24 -4.65 -9.91 -1.10
C ILE A 24 -4.32 -9.37 -2.48
N THR A 25 -5.03 -8.31 -2.88
CA THR A 25 -4.62 -7.53 -4.05
C THR A 25 -4.20 -6.16 -3.57
N ILE A 26 -3.09 -5.69 -4.10
CA ILE A 26 -2.57 -4.36 -3.81
C ILE A 26 -2.58 -3.61 -5.13
N THR A 27 -3.39 -2.55 -5.20
CA THR A 27 -3.53 -1.77 -6.42
C THR A 27 -2.97 -0.38 -6.20
N GLU A 28 -2.08 0.03 -7.07
CA GLU A 28 -1.55 1.39 -7.06
C GLU A 28 -2.11 2.13 -8.26
N THR A 29 -2.67 3.30 -8.03
CA THR A 29 -3.11 4.17 -9.12
C THR A 29 -2.42 5.52 -8.97
N LYS A 30 -2.19 6.17 -10.09
CA LYS A 30 -1.61 7.52 -10.11
C LYS A 30 -2.46 8.38 -11.02
N ARG A 31 -2.76 9.60 -10.57
CA ARG A 31 -3.56 10.54 -11.34
C ARG A 31 -2.67 11.59 -11.98
N ASP A 32 -3.09 12.08 -13.14
CA ASP A 32 -2.39 13.16 -13.82
C ASP A 32 -2.98 14.51 -13.38
N PHE A 33 -2.58 15.57 -14.06
CA PHE A 33 -3.03 16.91 -13.71
C PHE A 33 -4.52 17.11 -13.87
N SER A 34 -5.14 16.38 -14.78
CA SER A 34 -6.58 16.51 -15.00
C SER A 34 -7.39 15.73 -13.98
N GLY A 35 -6.73 14.97 -13.12
CA GLY A 35 -7.42 14.14 -12.13
C GLY A 35 -7.77 12.77 -12.64
N GLU A 36 -7.36 12.43 -13.85
CA GLU A 36 -7.66 11.13 -14.42
C GLU A 36 -6.54 10.14 -14.11
N ILE A 37 -6.90 8.88 -14.00
CA ILE A 37 -5.94 7.83 -13.71
C ILE A 37 -5.05 7.64 -14.93
N SER A 38 -3.75 7.91 -14.76
CA SER A 38 -2.77 7.78 -15.82
C SER A 38 -1.98 6.49 -15.73
N GLN A 39 -1.92 5.88 -14.54
CA GLN A 39 -1.19 4.64 -14.33
C GLN A 39 -1.93 3.78 -13.33
N LYS A 40 -1.87 2.47 -13.54
CA LYS A 40 -2.49 1.52 -12.64
C LYS A 40 -1.69 0.24 -12.65
N GLN A 41 -1.35 -0.25 -11.47
CA GLN A 41 -0.62 -1.50 -11.30
C GLN A 41 -1.26 -2.30 -10.20
N LYS A 42 -1.21 -3.62 -10.33
CA LYS A 42 -1.83 -4.49 -9.34
C LYS A 42 -0.92 -5.66 -9.03
N ILE A 43 -0.81 -5.98 -7.76
CA ILE A 43 -0.04 -7.11 -7.27
C ILE A 43 -1.00 -8.07 -6.59
N PHE A 44 -0.81 -9.36 -6.85
CA PHE A 44 -1.55 -10.42 -6.19
C PHE A 44 -0.61 -11.06 -5.17
N LEU A 45 -1.04 -11.04 -3.91
CA LEU A 45 -0.23 -11.58 -2.83
C LEU A 45 -0.99 -12.72 -2.16
N TYR A 46 -0.39 -13.90 -2.20
CA TYR A 46 -1.03 -15.11 -1.70
C TYR A 46 -0.56 -15.41 -0.28
N LYS A 47 -1.38 -16.16 0.47
CA LYS A 47 -1.12 -16.36 1.90
C LYS A 47 0.23 -17.01 2.18
N GLU A 48 0.69 -17.84 1.27
CA GLU A 48 1.98 -18.51 1.44
C GLU A 48 3.14 -17.51 1.48
N ASP A 49 2.93 -16.33 0.92
CA ASP A 49 3.96 -15.32 0.80
C ASP A 49 3.77 -14.15 1.75
N PHE A 50 2.72 -14.15 2.56
CA PHE A 50 2.41 -13.01 3.41
C PHE A 50 3.58 -12.64 4.31
N THR A 51 4.09 -13.60 5.05
CA THR A 51 5.15 -13.31 6.01
C THR A 51 6.42 -12.84 5.34
N LYS A 52 6.79 -13.50 4.24
CA LYS A 52 8.01 -13.13 3.51
C LYS A 52 7.90 -11.72 2.92
N PHE A 53 6.75 -11.43 2.33
CA PHE A 53 6.54 -10.13 1.72
C PHE A 53 6.58 -9.03 2.78
N GLN A 54 5.87 -9.26 3.88
CA GLN A 54 5.78 -8.27 4.95
C GLN A 54 7.13 -8.00 5.57
N LYS A 55 7.90 -9.04 5.82
CA LYS A 55 9.24 -8.87 6.42
C LYS A 55 10.18 -8.13 5.46
N ALA A 56 10.12 -8.48 4.18
CA ALA A 56 10.97 -7.83 3.21
C ALA A 56 10.63 -6.35 3.07
N LEU A 57 9.33 -6.04 3.03
CA LEU A 57 8.89 -4.66 2.93
C LEU A 57 9.34 -3.86 4.13
N ASP A 58 9.12 -4.41 5.34
CA ASP A 58 9.54 -3.74 6.57
C ASP A 58 11.05 -3.52 6.58
N GLN A 59 11.80 -4.51 6.12
CA GLN A 59 13.26 -4.42 6.12
C GLN A 59 13.76 -3.28 5.25
N VAL A 60 13.24 -3.19 4.02
CA VAL A 60 13.71 -2.15 3.12
C VAL A 60 13.21 -0.78 3.53
N ILE A 61 11.99 -0.68 4.03
CA ILE A 61 11.47 0.59 4.54
C ILE A 61 12.32 1.05 5.72
N ASN A 62 12.61 0.15 6.64
CA ASN A 62 13.41 0.50 7.81
C ASN A 62 14.82 0.92 7.41
N HIS A 63 15.39 0.25 6.41
CA HIS A 63 16.72 0.61 5.94
C HIS A 63 16.75 2.06 5.44
N VAL A 64 15.76 2.44 4.66
CA VAL A 64 15.67 3.81 4.15
C VAL A 64 15.50 4.79 5.30
N LYS A 65 14.61 4.48 6.22
CA LYS A 65 14.30 5.39 7.33
C LYS A 65 15.47 5.61 8.26
N THR A 66 16.30 4.59 8.48
CA THR A 66 17.35 4.68 9.46
C THR A 66 18.72 4.97 8.84
N GLU A 67 18.98 4.50 7.61
CA GLU A 67 20.31 4.59 7.03
C GLU A 67 20.42 5.55 5.88
N LEU A 68 19.41 5.61 5.01
CA LEU A 68 19.53 6.40 3.78
C LEU A 68 18.93 7.78 3.91
N LEU A 69 17.76 7.90 4.52
CA LEU A 69 17.06 9.18 4.69
C LEU A 69 16.53 9.31 6.10
N PRO A 70 17.42 9.34 7.10
CA PRO A 70 16.95 9.34 8.50
C PRO A 70 16.32 10.66 8.94
N ASP A 71 16.63 11.75 8.24
CA ASP A 71 16.16 13.08 8.67
C ASP A 71 14.83 13.47 8.05
N PHE A 72 14.29 12.65 7.16
CA PHE A 72 13.00 12.94 6.57
C PHE A 72 11.89 12.72 7.60
N ASP A 73 10.91 13.61 7.62
CA ASP A 73 9.82 13.53 8.60
C ASP A 73 8.73 12.58 8.10
N TYR A 74 8.92 11.31 8.36
CA TYR A 74 7.99 10.28 7.89
C TYR A 74 6.64 10.36 8.60
N ASP A 75 6.64 10.72 9.87
CA ASP A 75 5.42 10.77 10.63
C ASP A 75 4.49 11.88 10.14
N ARG A 76 5.06 12.98 9.73
CA ARG A 76 4.27 14.10 9.27
C ARG A 76 3.60 13.83 7.93
N VAL A 77 4.34 13.28 6.98
CA VAL A 77 3.79 13.00 5.65
C VAL A 77 2.88 11.78 5.65
N GLY A 78 3.08 10.88 6.60
CA GLY A 78 2.25 9.70 6.73
C GLY A 78 1.14 9.88 7.73
N SER A 79 0.52 11.05 7.77
CA SER A 79 -0.49 11.35 8.76
C SER A 79 -1.75 10.53 8.54
N SER A 80 -2.56 10.44 9.60
CA SER A 80 -3.76 9.61 9.56
C SER A 80 -4.78 10.07 8.54
N ARG A 81 -4.75 11.33 8.13
CA ARG A 81 -5.73 11.80 7.17
C ARG A 81 -5.51 11.23 5.78
N ASP A 82 -4.37 10.60 5.54
CA ASP A 82 -4.13 9.90 4.28
C ASP A 82 -4.70 8.50 4.28
N LEU A 83 -5.15 8.02 5.43
CA LEU A 83 -5.75 6.70 5.55
C LEU A 83 -7.26 6.80 5.48
N GLU A 84 -7.86 5.94 4.68
CA GLU A 84 -9.31 5.90 4.52
C GLU A 84 -9.88 4.57 4.94
N GLU A 85 -9.27 3.94 5.92
CA GLU A 85 -9.66 2.60 6.31
C GLU A 85 -11.07 2.53 6.84
N ARG A 86 -11.60 3.60 7.41
CA ARG A 86 -12.95 3.59 7.93
C ARG A 86 -14.00 3.48 6.83
N GLU A 87 -13.60 3.67 5.62
CA GLU A 87 -14.54 3.55 4.51
C GLU A 87 -14.90 2.12 4.20
N GLU A 88 -14.15 1.20 4.73
CA GLU A 88 -14.40 -0.21 4.47
C GLU A 88 -15.42 -0.80 5.38
N GLU A 89 -15.82 -0.10 6.35
CA GLU A 89 -16.82 -0.59 7.28
C GLU A 89 -18.21 -0.31 6.80
#